data_941a8212f805b6673377afa908653fb0
#
_entry.id   941a8212f805b6673377afa908653fb0
#
_cell.length_a   1.000
_cell.length_b   1.000
_cell.length_c   1.000
_cell.angle_alpha   90.00
_cell.angle_beta   90.00
_cell.angle_gamma   90.00
#
_symmetry.space_group_name_H-M   'P 1'
#
loop_
_entity.id
_entity.type
_entity.pdbx_description
1 polymer ?
#
loop_
_entity_poly.entity_id
_entity_poly.type
_entity_poly.pdbx_seq_one_letter_code
_entity_poly.pdbx_strand_id
1 'polypeptide(L)'
;MKCYNTRLFHFIIIVLIGFVGCLLTVGCVKHPKKYVIGVSQCSEDIWRDKLNDELKMGEYLNDSIIVKLVSSNDDNVLQNKQVNQFVDEGVDLLIISPNQMSAISKAVERAYDKGIPVILYDRMSNTDKYTAFIGCDNYKIGNSMGKYIAQQLQGKGRVVEICGLEGSSPALERHRGFMD
;
A
#
# COMPACT_ATOMS: atom_id res chain seq x y z
N MET A 1 48.15 -37.49 -52.78
CA MET A 1 47.18 -36.43 -52.62
C MET A 1 45.92 -37.02 -52.00
N LYS A 2 45.59 -36.67 -50.71
CA LYS A 2 44.37 -37.15 -50.03
C LYS A 2 43.16 -36.32 -50.49
N CYS A 3 42.29 -36.93 -51.28
CA CYS A 3 40.97 -36.32 -51.61
C CYS A 3 40.18 -36.18 -50.32
N TYR A 4 40.14 -34.98 -49.76
CA TYR A 4 39.31 -34.69 -48.63
C TYR A 4 37.84 -34.81 -49.05
N ASN A 5 37.06 -35.61 -48.33
CA ASN A 5 35.65 -35.93 -48.65
C ASN A 5 34.79 -34.67 -48.45
N THR A 6 34.67 -33.87 -49.51
CA THR A 6 33.94 -32.59 -49.54
C THR A 6 32.51 -32.75 -49.03
N ARG A 7 31.89 -33.92 -49.16
CA ARG A 7 30.54 -34.21 -48.63
C ARG A 7 30.53 -34.26 -47.09
N LEU A 8 31.57 -34.82 -46.47
CA LEU A 8 31.71 -34.87 -45.02
C LEU A 8 31.90 -33.45 -44.43
N PHE A 9 32.69 -32.61 -45.12
CA PHE A 9 32.92 -31.24 -44.72
C PHE A 9 31.64 -30.38 -44.76
N HIS A 10 30.82 -30.52 -45.81
CA HIS A 10 29.55 -29.83 -45.92
C HIS A 10 28.56 -30.31 -44.87
N PHE A 11 28.52 -31.59 -44.55
CA PHE A 11 27.66 -32.15 -43.49
C PHE A 11 28.01 -31.59 -42.12
N ILE A 12 29.31 -31.49 -41.80
CA ILE A 12 29.79 -30.90 -40.54
C ILE A 12 29.39 -29.42 -40.43
N ILE A 13 29.50 -28.64 -41.51
CA ILE A 13 29.08 -27.23 -41.53
C ILE A 13 27.59 -27.08 -41.30
N ILE A 14 26.78 -27.90 -41.95
CA ILE A 14 25.31 -27.85 -41.77
C ILE A 14 24.90 -28.17 -40.31
N VAL A 15 25.56 -29.18 -39.71
CA VAL A 15 25.30 -29.54 -38.29
C VAL A 15 25.74 -28.40 -37.34
N LEU A 16 26.90 -27.77 -37.64
CA LEU A 16 27.38 -26.62 -36.86
C LEU A 16 26.45 -25.40 -36.96
N ILE A 17 25.98 -25.09 -38.17
CA ILE A 17 25.01 -23.99 -38.39
C ILE A 17 23.68 -24.28 -37.67
N GLY A 18 23.19 -25.53 -37.72
CA GLY A 18 22.01 -25.97 -37.01
C GLY A 18 22.14 -25.85 -35.48
N PHE A 19 23.33 -26.21 -34.95
CA PHE A 19 23.63 -26.11 -33.54
C PHE A 19 23.74 -24.66 -33.07
N VAL A 20 24.39 -23.78 -33.85
CA VAL A 20 24.44 -22.34 -33.57
C VAL A 20 23.06 -21.70 -33.67
N GLY A 21 22.24 -22.11 -34.65
CA GLY A 21 20.84 -21.65 -34.76
C GLY A 21 19.98 -22.02 -33.55
N CYS A 22 20.15 -23.23 -32.99
CA CYS A 22 19.45 -23.66 -31.76
C CYS A 22 19.88 -22.88 -30.51
N LEU A 23 21.14 -22.45 -30.42
CA LEU A 23 21.65 -21.66 -29.32
C LEU A 23 21.10 -20.20 -29.33
N LEU A 24 20.72 -19.69 -30.48
CA LEU A 24 20.18 -18.33 -30.63
C LEU A 24 18.66 -18.23 -30.29
N THR A 25 17.98 -19.35 -30.13
CA THR A 25 16.55 -19.40 -29.81
C THR A 25 16.28 -19.49 -28.31
N VAL A 26 17.30 -19.37 -27.43
CA VAL A 26 17.08 -19.17 -26.01
C VAL A 26 16.50 -17.76 -25.83
N GLY A 27 15.22 -17.62 -26.14
CA GLY A 27 14.47 -16.39 -25.95
C GLY A 27 14.55 -15.97 -24.49
N CYS A 28 14.87 -14.72 -24.24
CA CYS A 28 14.69 -14.11 -22.92
C CYS A 28 13.25 -14.39 -22.46
N VAL A 29 13.08 -15.33 -21.54
CA VAL A 29 11.82 -15.46 -20.79
C VAL A 29 11.72 -14.17 -20.00
N LYS A 30 10.93 -13.21 -20.50
CA LYS A 30 10.54 -12.03 -19.70
C LYS A 30 9.76 -12.56 -18.52
N HIS A 31 10.40 -12.63 -17.36
CA HIS A 31 9.63 -12.82 -16.13
C HIS A 31 8.59 -11.69 -16.02
N PRO A 32 7.33 -12.00 -15.78
CA PRO A 32 6.31 -10.98 -15.59
C PRO A 32 6.78 -10.00 -14.50
N LYS A 33 6.60 -8.70 -14.74
CA LYS A 33 6.93 -7.66 -13.75
C LYS A 33 6.13 -7.95 -12.49
N LYS A 34 6.80 -8.03 -11.34
CA LYS A 34 6.15 -8.08 -10.04
C LYS A 34 5.99 -6.66 -9.50
N TYR A 35 4.79 -6.33 -9.05
CA TYR A 35 4.48 -5.06 -8.41
C TYR A 35 4.65 -5.19 -6.90
N VAL A 36 5.39 -4.27 -6.31
CA VAL A 36 5.62 -4.24 -4.86
C VAL A 36 4.67 -3.24 -4.22
N ILE A 37 3.83 -3.72 -3.32
CA ILE A 37 2.90 -2.91 -2.52
C ILE A 37 3.46 -2.76 -1.12
N GLY A 38 3.81 -1.54 -0.72
CA GLY A 38 4.18 -1.21 0.64
C GLY A 38 2.94 -0.90 1.48
N VAL A 39 2.78 -1.56 2.62
CA VAL A 39 1.65 -1.36 3.54
C VAL A 39 2.19 -0.92 4.89
N SER A 40 1.78 0.27 5.36
CA SER A 40 2.16 0.83 6.66
C SER A 40 0.93 0.94 7.56
N GLN A 41 0.89 0.09 8.60
CA GLN A 41 -0.13 0.08 9.64
C GLN A 41 0.26 1.01 10.79
N CYS A 42 -0.70 1.73 11.38
CA CYS A 42 -0.44 2.58 12.55
C CYS A 42 -0.28 1.76 13.83
N SER A 43 -1.00 0.66 13.98
CA SER A 43 -1.00 -0.18 15.18
C SER A 43 -1.22 -1.64 14.83
N GLU A 44 -1.15 -2.50 15.84
CA GLU A 44 -1.48 -3.92 15.77
C GLU A 44 -2.71 -4.19 16.61
N ASP A 45 -3.74 -4.74 16.00
CA ASP A 45 -4.97 -5.15 16.65
C ASP A 45 -5.71 -6.17 15.77
N ILE A 46 -6.70 -6.86 16.35
CA ILE A 46 -7.43 -7.94 15.66
C ILE A 46 -8.13 -7.48 14.36
N TRP A 47 -8.52 -6.21 14.27
CA TRP A 47 -9.12 -5.64 13.06
C TRP A 47 -8.06 -5.49 11.94
N ARG A 48 -6.86 -5.03 12.30
CA ARG A 48 -5.73 -4.89 11.37
C ARG A 48 -5.14 -6.22 10.97
N ASP A 49 -5.13 -7.19 11.88
CA ASP A 49 -4.72 -8.56 11.54
C ASP A 49 -5.62 -9.15 10.46
N LYS A 50 -6.93 -8.94 10.55
CA LYS A 50 -7.87 -9.38 9.51
C LYS A 50 -7.57 -8.72 8.15
N LEU A 51 -7.28 -7.43 8.13
CA LEU A 51 -6.90 -6.72 6.90
C LEU A 51 -5.57 -7.25 6.33
N ASN A 52 -4.60 -7.53 7.22
CA ASN A 52 -3.32 -8.10 6.81
C ASN A 52 -3.48 -9.46 6.15
N ASP A 53 -4.37 -10.30 6.68
CA ASP A 53 -4.70 -11.60 6.09
C ASP A 53 -5.34 -11.46 4.71
N GLU A 54 -6.26 -10.50 4.53
CA GLU A 54 -6.87 -10.23 3.23
C GLU A 54 -5.85 -9.72 2.20
N LEU A 55 -4.92 -8.86 2.61
CA LEU A 55 -3.85 -8.38 1.73
C LEU A 55 -2.90 -9.52 1.32
N LYS A 56 -2.52 -10.40 2.25
CA LYS A 56 -1.72 -11.59 1.96
C LYS A 56 -2.47 -12.60 1.09
N MET A 57 -3.77 -12.73 1.28
CA MET A 57 -4.60 -13.55 0.40
C MET A 57 -4.61 -12.98 -1.03
N GLY A 58 -4.69 -11.65 -1.18
CA GLY A 58 -4.58 -10.98 -2.47
C GLY A 58 -3.23 -11.25 -3.16
N GLU A 59 -2.12 -11.23 -2.41
CA GLU A 59 -0.79 -11.63 -2.89
C GLU A 59 -0.77 -13.10 -3.32
N TYR A 60 -1.30 -14.01 -2.50
CA TYR A 60 -1.36 -15.44 -2.80
C TYR A 60 -2.16 -15.76 -4.07
N LEU A 61 -3.22 -15.01 -4.32
CA LEU A 61 -4.08 -15.19 -5.50
C LEU A 61 -3.53 -14.51 -6.77
N ASN A 62 -2.46 -13.74 -6.65
CA ASN A 62 -1.90 -12.98 -7.78
C ASN A 62 -0.37 -12.99 -7.79
N ASP A 63 0.20 -13.85 -8.63
CA ASP A 63 1.65 -14.03 -8.76
C ASP A 63 2.43 -12.76 -9.16
N SER A 64 1.72 -11.74 -9.63
CA SER A 64 2.31 -10.46 -10.04
C SER A 64 2.45 -9.44 -8.92
N ILE A 65 2.01 -9.76 -7.69
CA ILE A 65 2.00 -8.85 -6.54
C ILE A 65 2.93 -9.38 -5.45
N ILE A 66 3.62 -8.46 -4.76
CA ILE A 66 4.35 -8.70 -3.53
C ILE A 66 3.89 -7.68 -2.50
N VAL A 67 3.41 -8.13 -1.34
CA VAL A 67 2.97 -7.27 -0.24
C VAL A 67 4.04 -7.20 0.85
N LYS A 68 4.61 -6.02 1.06
CA LYS A 68 5.51 -5.69 2.17
C LYS A 68 4.73 -4.96 3.25
N LEU A 69 4.49 -5.61 4.38
CA LEU A 69 3.66 -5.10 5.46
C LEU A 69 4.52 -4.78 6.69
N VAL A 70 4.33 -3.58 7.24
CA VAL A 70 4.97 -3.12 8.48
C VAL A 70 3.94 -2.45 9.39
N SER A 71 4.18 -2.53 10.71
CA SER A 71 3.41 -1.81 11.72
C SER A 71 4.30 -0.83 12.47
N SER A 72 3.76 0.31 12.84
CA SER A 72 4.47 1.32 13.64
C SER A 72 4.17 1.24 15.13
N ASN A 73 3.23 0.40 15.57
CA ASN A 73 2.85 0.24 16.96
C ASN A 73 2.59 1.59 17.66
N ASP A 74 1.78 2.43 17.03
CA ASP A 74 1.43 3.79 17.49
C ASP A 74 2.60 4.79 17.57
N ASP A 75 3.77 4.45 17.02
CA ASP A 75 4.94 5.33 16.95
C ASP A 75 4.96 6.13 15.63
N ASN A 76 4.75 7.44 15.73
CA ASN A 76 4.76 8.35 14.58
C ASN A 76 6.14 8.46 13.90
N VAL A 77 7.23 8.39 14.67
CA VAL A 77 8.59 8.49 14.13
C VAL A 77 8.91 7.23 13.35
N LEU A 78 8.56 6.07 13.91
CA LEU A 78 8.73 4.79 13.24
C LEU A 78 7.90 4.73 11.96
N GLN A 79 6.63 5.16 11.98
CA GLN A 79 5.79 5.17 10.79
C GLN A 79 6.38 6.03 9.68
N ASN A 80 6.84 7.24 10.00
CA ASN A 80 7.50 8.11 9.02
C ASN A 80 8.74 7.46 8.42
N LYS A 81 9.57 6.81 9.24
CA LYS A 81 10.77 6.09 8.78
C LYS A 81 10.39 4.96 7.81
N GLN A 82 9.39 4.14 8.17
CA GLN A 82 8.92 3.01 7.37
C GLN A 82 8.38 3.46 6.01
N VAL A 83 7.51 4.49 5.99
CA VAL A 83 6.97 5.04 4.75
C VAL A 83 8.09 5.62 3.87
N ASN A 84 9.01 6.40 4.44
CA ASN A 84 10.15 6.92 3.70
C ASN A 84 11.05 5.81 3.13
N GLN A 85 11.23 4.71 3.86
CA GLN A 85 11.97 3.55 3.37
C GLN A 85 11.29 2.94 2.15
N PHE A 86 9.98 2.73 2.16
CA PHE A 86 9.23 2.26 0.98
C PHE A 86 9.37 3.21 -0.22
N VAL A 87 9.37 4.53 0.04
CA VAL A 87 9.58 5.54 -0.99
C VAL A 87 10.99 5.44 -1.60
N ASP A 88 12.00 5.15 -0.78
CA ASP A 88 13.40 4.98 -1.24
C ASP A 88 13.60 3.64 -1.96
N GLU A 89 12.92 2.59 -1.55
CA GLU A 89 12.88 1.30 -2.24
C GLU A 89 12.15 1.36 -3.59
N GLY A 90 11.36 2.40 -3.83
CA GLY A 90 10.61 2.59 -5.07
C GLY A 90 9.48 1.57 -5.24
N VAL A 91 8.67 1.37 -4.21
CA VAL A 91 7.49 0.51 -4.29
C VAL A 91 6.50 1.03 -5.34
N ASP A 92 5.72 0.13 -5.96
CA ASP A 92 4.79 0.50 -7.04
C ASP A 92 3.47 1.09 -6.49
N LEU A 93 3.14 0.86 -5.22
CA LEU A 93 1.96 1.40 -4.53
C LEU A 93 2.24 1.48 -3.03
N LEU A 94 1.72 2.51 -2.36
CA LEU A 94 1.66 2.61 -0.90
C LEU A 94 0.22 2.55 -0.40
N ILE A 95 -0.01 1.75 0.64
CA ILE A 95 -1.26 1.70 1.40
C ILE A 95 -0.91 2.08 2.84
N ILE A 96 -1.51 3.15 3.37
CA ILE A 96 -1.13 3.71 4.66
C ILE A 96 -2.37 3.91 5.53
N SER A 97 -2.35 3.38 6.76
CA SER A 97 -3.24 3.82 7.85
C SER A 97 -2.47 4.81 8.74
N PRO A 98 -2.70 6.11 8.61
CA PRO A 98 -2.00 7.10 9.43
C PRO A 98 -2.23 6.92 10.94
N ASN A 99 -1.19 7.01 11.75
CA ASN A 99 -1.36 7.06 13.21
C ASN A 99 -1.95 8.42 13.61
N GLN A 100 -1.29 9.50 13.22
CA GLN A 100 -1.77 10.87 13.41
C GLN A 100 -1.74 11.64 12.09
N MET A 101 -2.75 12.51 11.86
CA MET A 101 -2.93 13.23 10.59
C MET A 101 -1.72 14.05 10.18
N SER A 102 -1.20 14.88 11.08
CA SER A 102 -0.12 15.81 10.77
C SER A 102 1.25 15.14 10.73
N ALA A 103 1.45 14.12 11.56
CA ALA A 103 2.74 13.48 11.70
C ALA A 103 3.23 12.79 10.42
N ILE A 104 2.32 12.19 9.65
CA ILE A 104 2.66 11.41 8.45
C ILE A 104 2.62 12.22 7.16
N SER A 105 2.03 13.42 7.16
CA SER A 105 1.71 14.21 5.94
C SER A 105 2.91 14.39 5.02
N LYS A 106 4.08 14.75 5.55
CA LYS A 106 5.29 14.96 4.74
C LYS A 106 5.79 13.69 4.04
N ALA A 107 5.65 12.53 4.68
CA ALA A 107 6.05 11.26 4.07
C ALA A 107 5.06 10.85 2.97
N VAL A 108 3.77 11.10 3.16
CA VAL A 108 2.71 10.91 2.15
C VAL A 108 2.95 11.82 0.95
N GLU A 109 3.20 13.12 1.19
CA GLU A 109 3.51 14.09 0.11
C GLU A 109 4.75 13.67 -0.68
N ARG A 110 5.81 13.25 0.01
CA ARG A 110 7.03 12.77 -0.64
C ARG A 110 6.78 11.58 -1.56
N ALA A 111 5.97 10.62 -1.12
CA ALA A 111 5.60 9.46 -1.92
C ALA A 111 4.85 9.89 -3.19
N TYR A 112 3.83 10.73 -3.01
CA TYR A 112 3.00 11.24 -4.10
C TYR A 112 3.81 12.05 -5.11
N ASP A 113 4.68 12.95 -4.64
CA ASP A 113 5.55 13.80 -5.50
C ASP A 113 6.59 12.97 -6.28
N LYS A 114 6.95 11.78 -5.78
CA LYS A 114 7.77 10.80 -6.52
C LYS A 114 6.96 9.95 -7.52
N GLY A 115 5.67 10.18 -7.63
CA GLY A 115 4.79 9.45 -8.55
C GLY A 115 4.37 8.08 -8.05
N ILE A 116 4.57 7.76 -6.76
CA ILE A 116 4.07 6.54 -6.15
C ILE A 116 2.60 6.76 -5.77
N PRO A 117 1.66 5.98 -6.32
CA PRO A 117 0.26 6.06 -5.89
C PRO A 117 0.13 5.77 -4.39
N VAL A 118 -0.67 6.59 -3.68
CA VAL A 118 -0.89 6.44 -2.25
C VAL A 118 -2.37 6.22 -1.98
N ILE A 119 -2.71 5.13 -1.31
CA ILE A 119 -4.03 4.87 -0.77
C ILE A 119 -3.97 5.08 0.74
N LEU A 120 -4.76 6.02 1.24
CA LEU A 120 -5.01 6.14 2.67
C LEU A 120 -6.23 5.30 3.03
N TYR A 121 -6.19 4.61 4.15
CA TYR A 121 -7.35 3.85 4.61
C TYR A 121 -7.59 4.01 6.11
N ASP A 122 -8.85 3.84 6.54
CA ASP A 122 -9.32 4.04 7.91
C ASP A 122 -9.13 5.48 8.41
N ARG A 123 -7.89 6.00 8.35
CA ARG A 123 -7.50 7.33 8.82
C ARG A 123 -6.92 8.18 7.69
N MET A 124 -7.11 9.48 7.78
CA MET A 124 -6.59 10.47 6.83
C MET A 124 -5.29 11.10 7.31
N SER A 125 -4.52 11.65 6.38
CA SER A 125 -3.42 12.57 6.66
C SER A 125 -3.87 14.02 6.41
N ASN A 126 -3.09 15.00 6.89
CA ASN A 126 -3.35 16.42 6.71
C ASN A 126 -2.71 16.93 5.41
N THR A 127 -3.02 16.29 4.27
CA THR A 127 -2.59 16.67 2.92
C THR A 127 -3.57 16.13 1.90
N ASP A 128 -3.69 16.80 0.76
CA ASP A 128 -4.51 16.35 -0.37
C ASP A 128 -3.70 15.53 -1.40
N LYS A 129 -2.41 15.28 -1.13
CA LYS A 129 -1.50 14.53 -2.01
C LYS A 129 -1.61 13.03 -1.76
N TYR A 130 -2.72 12.43 -2.14
CA TYR A 130 -2.95 10.99 -2.17
C TYR A 130 -3.84 10.62 -3.36
N THR A 131 -3.82 9.35 -3.75
CA THR A 131 -4.56 8.87 -4.92
C THR A 131 -6.01 8.53 -4.57
N ALA A 132 -6.23 7.89 -3.41
CA ALA A 132 -7.55 7.49 -2.95
C ALA A 132 -7.59 7.40 -1.42
N PHE A 133 -8.79 7.56 -0.87
CA PHE A 133 -9.10 7.28 0.52
C PHE A 133 -10.20 6.22 0.62
N ILE A 134 -9.99 5.24 1.49
CA ILE A 134 -10.95 4.18 1.79
C ILE A 134 -11.25 4.24 3.29
N GLY A 135 -12.44 4.68 3.65
CA GLY A 135 -12.82 4.84 5.06
C GLY A 135 -14.24 5.33 5.23
N CYS A 136 -14.59 5.61 6.48
CA CYS A 136 -15.90 6.13 6.86
C CYS A 136 -15.91 7.66 6.88
N ASP A 137 -17.09 8.26 6.68
CA ASP A 137 -17.33 9.67 6.94
C ASP A 137 -17.50 9.87 8.47
N ASN A 138 -16.38 10.10 9.14
CA ASN A 138 -16.34 10.21 10.60
C ASN A 138 -17.06 11.46 11.11
N TYR A 139 -17.11 12.54 10.31
CA TYR A 139 -17.92 13.71 10.66
C TYR A 139 -19.42 13.36 10.73
N LYS A 140 -19.94 12.67 9.72
CA LYS A 140 -21.35 12.24 9.74
C LYS A 140 -21.67 11.29 10.89
N ILE A 141 -20.73 10.41 11.26
CA ILE A 141 -20.90 9.53 12.42
C ILE A 141 -21.06 10.39 13.68
N GLY A 142 -20.14 11.33 13.91
CA GLY A 142 -20.23 12.26 15.06
C GLY A 142 -21.52 13.06 15.06
N ASN A 143 -21.89 13.67 13.94
CA ASN A 143 -23.10 14.49 13.81
C ASN A 143 -24.39 13.68 14.06
N SER A 144 -24.47 12.45 13.57
CA SER A 144 -25.60 11.57 13.83
C SER A 144 -25.73 11.23 15.31
N MET A 145 -24.61 10.98 16.00
CA MET A 145 -24.60 10.70 17.43
C MET A 145 -24.97 11.92 18.26
N GLY A 146 -24.44 13.11 17.91
CA GLY A 146 -24.82 14.37 18.57
C GLY A 146 -26.31 14.65 18.49
N LYS A 147 -26.90 14.55 17.29
CA LYS A 147 -28.34 14.70 17.05
C LYS A 147 -29.15 13.66 17.83
N TYR A 148 -28.73 12.41 17.85
CA TYR A 148 -29.42 11.37 18.60
C TYR A 148 -29.42 11.67 20.09
N ILE A 149 -28.30 12.04 20.69
CA ILE A 149 -28.18 12.35 22.12
C ILE A 149 -28.99 13.62 22.47
N ALA A 150 -28.91 14.66 21.64
CA ALA A 150 -29.69 15.88 21.81
C ALA A 150 -31.20 15.57 21.83
N GLN A 151 -31.66 14.71 20.93
CA GLN A 151 -33.06 14.28 20.90
C GLN A 151 -33.46 13.48 22.16
N GLN A 152 -32.63 12.52 22.59
CA GLN A 152 -32.92 11.72 23.81
C GLN A 152 -32.97 12.59 25.06
N LEU A 153 -32.13 13.62 25.14
CA LEU A 153 -32.10 14.56 26.27
C LEU A 153 -33.06 15.74 26.11
N GLN A 154 -33.86 15.77 25.03
CA GLN A 154 -34.79 16.88 24.73
C GLN A 154 -34.09 18.24 24.72
N GLY A 155 -32.84 18.28 24.24
CA GLY A 155 -32.02 19.48 24.18
C GLY A 155 -31.48 19.99 25.51
N LYS A 156 -31.62 19.26 26.61
CA LYS A 156 -31.17 19.69 27.95
C LYS A 156 -30.46 18.56 28.66
N GLY A 157 -29.27 18.82 29.16
CA GLY A 157 -28.52 17.82 29.90
C GLY A 157 -27.01 18.07 29.88
N ARG A 158 -26.26 17.17 30.53
CA ARG A 158 -24.80 17.14 30.49
C ARG A 158 -24.37 15.86 29.83
N VAL A 159 -23.41 15.97 28.89
CA VAL A 159 -22.87 14.87 28.16
C VAL A 159 -21.38 14.80 28.44
N VAL A 160 -20.85 13.60 28.54
CA VAL A 160 -19.40 13.33 28.59
C VAL A 160 -19.03 12.62 27.32
N GLU A 161 -18.08 13.18 26.59
CA GLU A 161 -17.48 12.55 25.43
C GLU A 161 -16.17 11.88 25.82
N ILE A 162 -15.98 10.61 25.45
CA ILE A 162 -14.72 9.91 25.56
C ILE A 162 -14.06 9.99 24.19
N CYS A 163 -13.08 10.89 24.05
CA CYS A 163 -12.33 11.07 22.82
C CYS A 163 -11.44 9.84 22.56
N GLY A 164 -11.24 9.52 21.29
CA GLY A 164 -10.30 8.50 20.87
C GLY A 164 -8.84 8.98 20.88
N LEU A 165 -7.99 8.36 20.05
CA LEU A 165 -6.57 8.73 19.93
C LEU A 165 -6.44 10.19 19.46
N GLU A 166 -5.79 11.02 20.28
CA GLU A 166 -5.54 12.41 19.97
C GLU A 166 -4.75 12.57 18.65
N GLY A 167 -5.16 13.50 17.79
CA GLY A 167 -4.53 13.77 16.49
C GLY A 167 -4.87 12.76 15.39
N SER A 168 -5.64 11.72 15.68
CA SER A 168 -6.17 10.84 14.63
C SER A 168 -7.38 11.46 13.93
N SER A 169 -7.51 11.28 12.62
CA SER A 169 -8.64 11.84 11.86
C SER A 169 -10.01 11.36 12.35
N PRO A 170 -10.24 10.08 12.70
CA PRO A 170 -11.53 9.66 13.22
C PRO A 170 -11.95 10.37 14.52
N ALA A 171 -11.00 10.57 15.45
CA ALA A 171 -11.30 11.25 16.71
C ALA A 171 -11.66 12.72 16.47
N LEU A 172 -10.85 13.43 15.68
CA LEU A 172 -11.08 14.84 15.37
C LEU A 172 -12.39 15.07 14.61
N GLU A 173 -12.67 14.27 13.60
CA GLU A 173 -13.87 14.41 12.77
C GLU A 173 -15.14 14.02 13.52
N ARG A 174 -15.11 12.95 14.34
CA ARG A 174 -16.28 12.58 15.18
C ARG A 174 -16.58 13.63 16.20
N HIS A 175 -15.56 14.17 16.88
CA HIS A 175 -15.73 15.28 17.82
C HIS A 175 -16.36 16.49 17.14
N ARG A 176 -15.79 16.94 16.01
CA ARG A 176 -16.33 18.08 15.25
C ARG A 176 -17.79 17.86 14.86
N GLY A 177 -18.10 16.70 14.28
CA GLY A 177 -19.47 16.39 13.89
C GLY A 177 -20.44 16.28 15.08
N PHE A 178 -19.95 15.80 16.22
CA PHE A 178 -20.77 15.70 17.45
C PHE A 178 -21.14 17.07 18.02
N MET A 179 -20.23 18.04 17.91
CA MET A 179 -20.43 19.40 18.42
C MET A 179 -21.32 20.27 17.52
N ASP A 180 -21.46 19.95 16.22
CA ASP A 180 -22.30 20.65 15.24
C ASP A 180 -23.76 20.12 15.23
#